data_f6bcf35ae63b080be3c012a00fc51b90
#
_entry.id   f6bcf35ae63b080be3c012a00fc51b90
#
_cell.length_a   1.000
_cell.length_b   1.000
_cell.length_c   1.000
_cell.angle_alpha   90.00
_cell.angle_beta   90.00
_cell.angle_gamma   90.00
#
_symmetry.space_group_name_H-M   'P 1'
#
loop_
_entity.id
_entity.type
_entity.pdbx_description
1 polymer ?
#
loop_
_entity_poly.entity_id
_entity_poly.type
_entity_poly.pdbx_seq_one_letter_code
_entity_poly.pdbx_strand_id
1 'polypeptide(L)'
;MYKNKKKTPALILKSSIVNPSYVNRREIIKKLDAIKKSVDAKRLPNVYLLHGELTDEEINELYNHPKVKSMVSLTKGEGFGRPLLEFSLVNKPVIASGWSGQMDFLNPEFTGLVDGITKPIHKSAQIKDLLIKDSQWFSPNHQSSANLIHNVFDNYKEWKVKGKRQGYYARTNFSFNNMKEILGNILDNSLPQFPKQVSLNLPKLKKAGKSSPSSNGLKLPKLKKVGSKSSSPVGGIQLPKLKKVNTNNTSPQDVTKLKLPKLKKVK
;
A
#
# COMPACT_ATOMS: atom_id res chain seq x y z
N MET A 1 23.66 23.59 -8.88
CA MET A 1 23.40 23.03 -7.56
C MET A 1 24.63 22.37 -6.94
N TYR A 2 25.34 21.50 -7.64
CA TYR A 2 26.53 20.78 -7.09
C TYR A 2 27.84 21.11 -7.81
N LYS A 3 27.97 22.34 -8.32
CA LYS A 3 29.10 22.75 -9.20
C LYS A 3 30.49 22.48 -8.59
N ASN A 4 30.61 22.59 -7.28
CA ASN A 4 31.94 22.53 -6.57
C ASN A 4 32.07 21.28 -5.67
N LYS A 5 31.19 20.27 -5.77
CA LYS A 5 31.25 19.08 -4.92
C LYS A 5 31.92 17.93 -5.66
N LYS A 6 32.89 17.28 -5.05
CA LYS A 6 33.54 16.06 -5.59
C LYS A 6 32.60 14.90 -5.83
N LYS A 7 31.52 14.83 -5.05
CA LYS A 7 30.45 13.78 -5.17
C LYS A 7 29.13 14.46 -5.44
N THR A 8 28.46 14.05 -6.51
CA THR A 8 27.08 14.45 -6.83
C THR A 8 26.12 13.33 -6.47
N PRO A 9 24.96 13.63 -5.89
CA PRO A 9 23.95 12.61 -5.66
C PRO A 9 23.43 12.07 -6.99
N ALA A 10 22.93 10.83 -6.96
CA ALA A 10 22.22 10.21 -8.06
C ALA A 10 20.76 10.05 -7.67
N LEU A 11 19.89 9.92 -8.67
CA LEU A 11 18.47 9.65 -8.49
C LEU A 11 18.19 8.21 -8.90
N ILE A 12 17.55 7.45 -8.02
CA ILE A 12 16.95 6.17 -8.34
C ILE A 12 15.44 6.39 -8.46
N LEU A 13 14.88 6.15 -9.65
CA LEU A 13 13.46 6.20 -9.90
C LEU A 13 12.93 4.78 -9.94
N LYS A 14 12.06 4.44 -8.98
CA LYS A 14 11.25 3.23 -9.08
C LYS A 14 9.94 3.62 -9.76
N SER A 15 9.66 3.03 -10.89
CA SER A 15 8.44 3.28 -11.65
C SER A 15 7.96 1.99 -12.26
N SER A 16 6.69 1.68 -12.05
CA SER A 16 5.98 0.60 -12.74
C SER A 16 4.62 1.12 -13.19
N ILE A 17 4.16 0.64 -14.31
CA ILE A 17 2.77 0.75 -14.77
C ILE A 17 2.13 -0.60 -14.47
N VAL A 18 0.84 -0.64 -14.26
CA VAL A 18 0.10 -1.90 -14.11
C VAL A 18 0.47 -2.84 -15.27
N ASN A 19 0.89 -4.06 -14.96
CA ASN A 19 1.46 -5.03 -15.91
C ASN A 19 2.74 -4.49 -16.60
N PRO A 20 3.86 -4.42 -15.87
CA PRO A 20 5.11 -3.88 -16.39
C PRO A 20 5.58 -4.65 -17.62
N SER A 21 5.84 -3.95 -18.71
CA SER A 21 6.29 -4.52 -19.98
C SER A 21 7.50 -3.77 -20.51
N TYR A 22 8.20 -4.39 -21.46
CA TYR A 22 9.29 -3.72 -22.16
C TYR A 22 8.86 -2.45 -22.90
N VAL A 23 7.64 -2.42 -23.43
CA VAL A 23 7.06 -1.25 -24.10
C VAL A 23 6.89 -0.11 -23.09
N ASN A 24 6.30 -0.40 -21.93
CA ASN A 24 6.10 0.60 -20.87
C ASN A 24 7.44 1.16 -20.39
N ARG A 25 8.47 0.32 -20.26
CA ARG A 25 9.81 0.78 -19.91
C ARG A 25 10.37 1.76 -20.94
N ARG A 26 10.19 1.49 -22.24
CA ARG A 26 10.64 2.42 -23.32
C ARG A 26 9.92 3.74 -23.26
N GLU A 27 8.64 3.76 -22.98
CA GLU A 27 7.86 5.01 -22.81
C GLU A 27 8.36 5.84 -21.63
N ILE A 28 8.63 5.21 -20.49
CA ILE A 28 9.20 5.89 -19.32
C ILE A 28 10.57 6.48 -19.67
N ILE A 29 11.42 5.75 -20.36
CA ILE A 29 12.74 6.25 -20.81
C ILE A 29 12.58 7.46 -21.73
N LYS A 30 11.66 7.42 -22.71
CA LYS A 30 11.38 8.56 -23.60
C LYS A 30 10.94 9.80 -22.80
N LYS A 31 10.07 9.63 -21.81
CA LYS A 31 9.64 10.73 -20.93
C LYS A 31 10.81 11.30 -20.12
N LEU A 32 11.66 10.43 -19.56
CA LEU A 32 12.85 10.85 -18.81
C LEU A 32 13.83 11.62 -19.70
N ASP A 33 14.06 11.17 -20.91
CA ASP A 33 14.92 11.85 -21.86
C ASP A 33 14.36 13.22 -22.30
N ALA A 34 13.05 13.32 -22.48
CA ALA A 34 12.36 14.59 -22.74
C ALA A 34 12.54 15.58 -21.56
N ILE A 35 12.35 15.09 -20.32
CA ILE A 35 12.58 15.90 -19.12
C ILE A 35 14.05 16.35 -19.03
N LYS A 36 15.01 15.43 -19.25
CA LYS A 36 16.43 15.78 -19.23
C LYS A 36 16.78 16.86 -20.26
N LYS A 37 16.19 16.78 -21.45
CA LYS A 37 16.39 17.78 -22.51
C LYS A 37 15.76 19.14 -22.19
N SER A 38 14.66 19.16 -21.44
CA SER A 38 14.00 20.42 -21.04
C SER A 38 14.71 21.18 -19.93
N VAL A 39 15.66 20.51 -19.24
CA VAL A 39 16.41 21.14 -18.15
C VAL A 39 17.64 21.85 -18.72
N ASP A 40 17.66 23.16 -18.63
CA ASP A 40 18.84 23.98 -18.99
C ASP A 40 19.95 23.86 -17.93
N ALA A 41 20.70 22.78 -17.99
CA ALA A 41 21.82 22.54 -17.09
C ALA A 41 22.97 21.83 -17.79
N LYS A 42 24.17 22.38 -17.68
CA LYS A 42 25.42 21.81 -18.27
C LYS A 42 25.70 20.38 -17.77
N ARG A 43 25.23 20.03 -16.57
CA ARG A 43 25.46 18.73 -15.94
C ARG A 43 24.25 18.29 -15.15
N LEU A 44 23.69 17.16 -15.53
CA LEU A 44 22.61 16.50 -14.83
C LEU A 44 23.12 15.39 -13.90
N PRO A 45 22.42 15.07 -12.81
CA PRO A 45 22.73 13.91 -11.99
C PRO A 45 22.54 12.60 -12.77
N ASN A 46 23.22 11.55 -12.34
CA ASN A 46 22.91 10.22 -12.85
C ASN A 46 21.51 9.82 -12.40
N VAL A 47 20.71 9.31 -13.36
CA VAL A 47 19.38 8.79 -13.11
C VAL A 47 19.36 7.30 -13.42
N TYR A 48 18.93 6.50 -12.46
CA TYR A 48 18.77 5.05 -12.58
C TYR A 48 17.28 4.72 -12.54
N LEU A 49 16.81 3.98 -13.53
CA LEU A 49 15.42 3.53 -13.59
C LEU A 49 15.33 2.08 -13.11
N LEU A 50 14.58 1.85 -12.04
CA LEU A 50 14.09 0.55 -11.62
C LEU A 50 12.67 0.41 -12.14
N HIS A 51 12.51 -0.45 -13.14
CA HIS A 51 11.20 -0.70 -13.77
C HIS A 51 10.82 -2.15 -13.57
N GLY A 52 9.59 -2.39 -13.15
CA GLY A 52 9.05 -3.71 -12.89
C GLY A 52 8.57 -3.84 -11.44
N GLU A 53 8.10 -5.03 -11.13
CA GLU A 53 7.75 -5.41 -9.78
C GLU A 53 9.00 -5.86 -9.04
N LEU A 54 9.09 -5.48 -7.79
CA LEU A 54 10.12 -5.90 -6.85
C LEU A 54 9.43 -6.64 -5.72
N THR A 55 10.05 -7.69 -5.23
CA THR A 55 9.56 -8.38 -4.02
C THR A 55 9.75 -7.51 -2.78
N ASP A 56 9.11 -7.87 -1.69
CA ASP A 56 9.26 -7.14 -0.43
C ASP A 56 10.71 -7.20 0.07
N GLU A 57 11.42 -8.30 -0.15
CA GLU A 57 12.83 -8.47 0.17
C GLU A 57 13.71 -7.53 -0.66
N GLU A 58 13.48 -7.46 -1.97
CA GLU A 58 14.23 -6.57 -2.88
C GLU A 58 14.00 -5.10 -2.54
N ILE A 59 12.78 -4.71 -2.17
CA ILE A 59 12.45 -3.37 -1.69
C ILE A 59 13.19 -3.08 -0.37
N ASN A 60 13.17 -4.03 0.57
CA ASN A 60 13.86 -3.89 1.84
C ASN A 60 15.38 -3.76 1.65
N GLU A 61 15.99 -4.55 0.78
CA GLU A 61 17.40 -4.43 0.42
C GLU A 61 17.73 -3.06 -0.21
N LEU A 62 16.88 -2.61 -1.13
CA LEU A 62 17.03 -1.28 -1.74
C LEU A 62 17.00 -0.17 -0.68
N TYR A 63 16.01 -0.21 0.22
CA TYR A 63 15.87 0.82 1.25
C TYR A 63 17.04 0.79 2.25
N ASN A 64 17.52 -0.37 2.63
CA ASN A 64 18.66 -0.53 3.54
C ASN A 64 20.01 -0.28 2.86
N HIS A 65 20.09 -0.31 1.53
CA HIS A 65 21.36 -0.19 0.82
C HIS A 65 22.15 1.05 1.26
N PRO A 66 23.46 0.94 1.60
CA PRO A 66 24.23 2.02 2.23
C PRO A 66 24.42 3.26 1.32
N LYS A 67 24.30 3.10 0.00
CA LYS A 67 24.33 4.22 -0.96
C LYS A 67 23.01 4.95 -1.10
N VAL A 68 21.89 4.34 -0.73
CA VAL A 68 20.57 5.01 -0.66
C VAL A 68 20.55 5.84 0.62
N LYS A 69 20.43 7.14 0.48
CA LYS A 69 20.58 8.11 1.58
C LYS A 69 19.26 8.69 2.04
N SER A 70 18.34 8.94 1.15
CA SER A 70 17.03 9.52 1.46
C SER A 70 15.99 9.06 0.46
N MET A 71 14.73 9.12 0.85
CA MET A 71 13.57 8.99 -0.04
C MET A 71 12.98 10.35 -0.30
N VAL A 72 12.58 10.59 -1.56
CA VAL A 72 11.87 11.80 -1.97
C VAL A 72 10.59 11.38 -2.67
N SER A 73 9.45 11.83 -2.18
CA SER A 73 8.13 11.57 -2.74
C SER A 73 7.30 12.86 -2.77
N LEU A 74 7.23 13.47 -3.94
CA LEU A 74 6.48 14.71 -4.17
C LEU A 74 5.15 14.39 -4.86
N THR A 75 4.38 13.49 -4.24
CA THR A 75 3.09 13.05 -4.77
C THR A 75 2.02 14.12 -4.63
N LYS A 76 1.01 14.02 -5.45
CA LYS A 76 -0.16 14.91 -5.46
C LYS A 76 -1.21 14.55 -4.42
N GLY A 77 -1.10 13.37 -3.87
CA GLY A 77 -1.92 12.80 -2.81
C GLY A 77 -1.62 11.31 -2.66
N GLU A 78 -1.77 10.81 -1.46
CA GLU A 78 -1.60 9.41 -1.10
C GLU A 78 -2.78 8.99 -0.22
N GLY A 79 -3.31 7.81 -0.41
CA GLY A 79 -4.29 7.28 0.52
C GLY A 79 -3.71 7.11 1.93
N PHE A 80 -2.54 6.48 2.01
CA PHE A 80 -1.77 6.32 3.24
C PHE A 80 -0.29 6.61 3.04
N GLY A 81 0.31 6.13 1.94
CA GLY A 81 1.72 6.32 1.65
C GLY A 81 2.61 5.21 2.25
N ARG A 82 2.19 3.94 2.16
CA ARG A 82 2.92 2.78 2.68
C ARG A 82 4.42 2.78 2.36
N PRO A 83 4.89 3.09 1.14
CA PRO A 83 6.33 3.14 0.86
C PRO A 83 7.10 4.16 1.69
N LEU A 84 6.48 5.28 2.07
CA LEU A 84 7.08 6.30 2.93
C LEU A 84 7.20 5.81 4.37
N LEU A 85 6.17 5.11 4.87
CA LEU A 85 6.21 4.48 6.20
C LEU A 85 7.31 3.42 6.26
N GLU A 86 7.36 2.51 5.28
CA GLU A 86 8.37 1.46 5.18
C GLU A 86 9.79 2.03 5.12
N PHE A 87 10.00 3.08 4.32
CA PHE A 87 11.31 3.73 4.26
C PHE A 87 11.68 4.44 5.58
N SER A 88 10.71 4.96 6.32
CA SER A 88 10.97 5.55 7.64
C SER A 88 11.60 4.54 8.60
N LEU A 89 11.23 3.25 8.49
CA LEU A 89 11.74 2.20 9.37
C LEU A 89 13.23 1.91 9.20
N VAL A 90 13.84 2.29 8.07
CA VAL A 90 15.29 2.12 7.85
C VAL A 90 16.13 3.29 8.39
N ASN A 91 15.52 4.20 9.15
CA ASN A 91 16.19 5.29 9.88
C ASN A 91 16.97 6.26 8.96
N LYS A 92 16.44 6.52 7.77
CA LYS A 92 17.01 7.46 6.81
C LYS A 92 16.06 8.65 6.59
N PRO A 93 16.57 9.81 6.15
CA PRO A 93 15.76 10.99 5.90
C PRO A 93 14.66 10.75 4.87
N VAL A 94 13.46 11.24 5.15
CA VAL A 94 12.32 11.26 4.24
C VAL A 94 12.02 12.70 3.87
N ILE A 95 11.79 12.94 2.58
CA ILE A 95 11.27 14.20 2.04
C ILE A 95 9.97 13.87 1.32
N ALA A 96 8.88 14.51 1.72
CA ALA A 96 7.56 14.24 1.15
C ALA A 96 6.72 15.51 1.03
N SER A 97 5.68 15.46 0.18
CA SER A 97 4.63 16.49 0.19
C SER A 97 3.99 16.56 1.57
N GLY A 98 3.85 17.77 2.14
CA GLY A 98 3.20 18.01 3.42
C GLY A 98 1.68 17.96 3.31
N TRP A 99 1.13 16.89 2.74
CA TRP A 99 -0.28 16.75 2.40
C TRP A 99 -0.74 15.30 2.32
N SER A 100 -2.01 15.04 2.70
CA SER A 100 -2.67 13.76 2.51
C SER A 100 -2.24 12.67 3.52
N GLY A 101 -2.52 11.39 3.23
CA GLY A 101 -2.43 10.29 4.19
C GLY A 101 -1.07 10.05 4.83
N GLN A 102 0.03 10.45 4.19
CA GLN A 102 1.35 10.33 4.81
C GLN A 102 1.55 11.26 6.03
N MET A 103 0.69 12.26 6.20
CA MET A 103 0.76 13.16 7.35
C MET A 103 0.41 12.46 8.67
N ASP A 104 -0.28 11.33 8.62
CA ASP A 104 -0.63 10.56 9.81
C ASP A 104 0.59 9.99 10.52
N PHE A 105 1.65 9.65 9.78
CA PHE A 105 2.84 9.00 10.32
C PHE A 105 4.15 9.77 10.09
N LEU A 106 4.19 10.77 9.22
CA LEU A 106 5.38 11.62 9.05
C LEU A 106 5.33 12.79 10.03
N ASN A 107 6.17 12.71 11.06
CA ASN A 107 6.26 13.78 12.04
C ASN A 107 7.00 14.99 11.44
N PRO A 108 6.42 16.21 11.47
CA PRO A 108 7.03 17.43 10.92
C PRO A 108 8.40 17.78 11.50
N GLU A 109 8.67 17.40 12.74
CA GLU A 109 9.95 17.69 13.39
C GLU A 109 11.08 16.81 12.86
N PHE A 110 10.75 15.61 12.35
CA PHE A 110 11.73 14.58 11.98
C PHE A 110 11.80 14.33 10.48
N THR A 111 10.85 14.88 9.70
CA THR A 111 10.75 14.69 8.26
C THR A 111 10.83 15.99 7.50
N GLY A 112 11.29 15.93 6.27
CA GLY A 112 11.28 17.07 5.36
C GLY A 112 9.94 17.17 4.64
N LEU A 113 9.03 17.97 5.18
CA LEU A 113 7.73 18.20 4.57
C LEU A 113 7.80 19.41 3.65
N VAL A 114 7.41 19.20 2.40
CA VAL A 114 7.38 20.24 1.37
C VAL A 114 6.01 20.90 1.39
N ASP A 115 6.00 22.22 1.48
CA ASP A 115 4.81 23.06 1.35
C ASP A 115 4.28 23.05 -0.09
N GLY A 116 3.04 23.49 -0.24
CA GLY A 116 2.39 23.57 -1.55
C GLY A 116 0.96 24.05 -1.43
N ILE A 117 0.24 23.97 -2.53
CA ILE A 117 -1.17 24.38 -2.61
C ILE A 117 -1.99 23.31 -3.32
N THR A 118 -3.25 23.18 -2.94
CA THR A 118 -4.21 22.38 -3.69
C THR A 118 -4.66 23.14 -4.93
N LYS A 119 -4.74 22.45 -6.05
CA LYS A 119 -5.18 22.99 -7.34
C LYS A 119 -6.20 22.07 -7.99
N PRO A 120 -7.17 22.61 -8.75
CA PRO A 120 -8.07 21.79 -9.56
C PRO A 120 -7.29 20.91 -10.53
N ILE A 121 -7.82 19.73 -10.78
CA ILE A 121 -7.22 18.78 -11.73
C ILE A 121 -7.31 19.37 -13.14
N HIS A 122 -6.20 19.28 -13.87
CA HIS A 122 -6.20 19.69 -15.29
C HIS A 122 -7.17 18.80 -16.09
N LYS A 123 -7.87 19.39 -17.06
CA LYS A 123 -8.88 18.69 -17.88
C LYS A 123 -8.34 17.39 -18.52
N SER A 124 -7.08 17.39 -18.97
CA SER A 124 -6.44 16.21 -19.57
C SER A 124 -6.17 15.05 -18.61
N ALA A 125 -6.27 15.28 -17.30
CA ALA A 125 -6.08 14.26 -16.27
C ALA A 125 -7.40 13.79 -15.65
N GLN A 126 -8.54 14.34 -16.09
CA GLN A 126 -9.85 13.94 -15.64
C GLN A 126 -10.18 12.54 -16.20
N ILE A 127 -10.63 11.67 -15.33
CA ILE A 127 -11.08 10.31 -15.66
C ILE A 127 -12.49 10.19 -15.11
N LYS A 128 -13.43 9.82 -15.99
CA LYS A 128 -14.83 9.62 -15.62
C LYS A 128 -14.93 8.71 -14.37
N ASP A 129 -15.73 9.11 -13.40
CA ASP A 129 -16.03 8.38 -12.17
C ASP A 129 -14.83 8.14 -11.22
N LEU A 130 -13.61 8.64 -11.57
CA LEU A 130 -12.42 8.50 -10.75
C LEU A 130 -11.80 9.85 -10.38
N LEU A 131 -11.46 10.66 -11.38
CA LEU A 131 -10.90 12.01 -11.21
C LEU A 131 -11.86 13.02 -11.85
N ILE A 132 -12.89 13.38 -11.07
CA ILE A 132 -13.96 14.27 -11.53
C ILE A 132 -13.53 15.73 -11.58
N LYS A 133 -14.31 16.56 -12.27
CA LYS A 133 -14.02 17.97 -12.54
C LYS A 133 -13.70 18.78 -11.26
N ASP A 134 -14.39 18.51 -10.17
CA ASP A 134 -14.27 19.26 -8.93
C ASP A 134 -13.19 18.72 -7.97
N SER A 135 -12.52 17.63 -8.38
CA SER A 135 -11.40 17.08 -7.62
C SER A 135 -10.19 18.02 -7.66
N GLN A 136 -9.43 17.99 -6.59
CA GLN A 136 -8.20 18.76 -6.44
C GLN A 136 -7.03 17.83 -6.09
N TRP A 137 -5.84 18.27 -6.44
CA TRP A 137 -4.62 17.61 -6.03
C TRP A 137 -3.59 18.60 -5.49
N PHE A 138 -2.70 18.11 -4.67
CA PHE A 138 -1.62 18.91 -4.13
C PHE A 138 -0.55 19.19 -5.19
N SER A 139 -0.10 20.44 -5.24
CA SER A 139 1.01 20.87 -6.08
C SER A 139 2.14 21.37 -5.18
N PRO A 140 3.20 20.56 -4.97
CA PRO A 140 4.31 20.95 -4.11
C PRO A 140 5.05 22.16 -4.68
N ASN A 141 5.58 22.99 -3.80
CA ASN A 141 6.42 24.11 -4.18
C ASN A 141 7.79 23.58 -4.66
N HIS A 142 8.09 23.76 -5.94
CA HIS A 142 9.32 23.23 -6.53
C HIS A 142 10.59 23.87 -5.96
N GLN A 143 10.55 25.16 -5.61
CA GLN A 143 11.70 25.86 -5.02
C GLN A 143 11.96 25.36 -3.60
N SER A 144 10.93 25.25 -2.77
CA SER A 144 11.01 24.64 -1.44
C SER A 144 11.53 23.20 -1.52
N SER A 145 11.00 22.40 -2.45
CA SER A 145 11.48 21.03 -2.69
C SER A 145 12.96 20.98 -2.99
N ALA A 146 13.43 21.85 -3.90
CA ALA A 146 14.83 21.92 -4.29
C ALA A 146 15.73 22.36 -3.11
N ASN A 147 15.32 23.36 -2.36
CA ASN A 147 16.03 23.86 -1.19
C ASN A 147 16.12 22.78 -0.09
N LEU A 148 15.05 22.06 0.15
CA LEU A 148 15.00 20.99 1.14
C LEU A 148 15.90 19.81 0.76
N ILE A 149 15.85 19.35 -0.50
CA ILE A 149 16.74 18.30 -1.02
C ILE A 149 18.21 18.72 -0.89
N HIS A 150 18.50 19.99 -1.16
CA HIS A 150 19.85 20.54 -1.02
C HIS A 150 20.30 20.56 0.44
N ASN A 151 19.42 20.99 1.34
CA ASN A 151 19.68 21.03 2.78
C ASN A 151 19.95 19.60 3.34
N VAL A 152 19.14 18.62 2.94
CA VAL A 152 19.36 17.22 3.33
C VAL A 152 20.71 16.69 2.84
N PHE A 153 21.12 17.07 1.64
CA PHE A 153 22.42 16.68 1.10
C PHE A 153 23.58 17.32 1.86
N ASP A 154 23.52 18.62 2.13
CA ASP A 154 24.61 19.36 2.78
C ASP A 154 24.72 19.02 4.28
N ASN A 155 23.61 18.86 4.96
CA ASN A 155 23.50 18.60 6.40
C ASN A 155 23.09 17.14 6.69
N TYR A 156 23.59 16.18 5.90
CA TYR A 156 23.14 14.79 5.98
C TYR A 156 23.29 14.16 7.37
N LYS A 157 24.33 14.52 8.12
CA LYS A 157 24.54 13.98 9.48
C LYS A 157 23.36 14.32 10.42
N GLU A 158 22.92 15.57 10.39
CA GLU A 158 21.78 16.06 11.16
C GLU A 158 20.48 15.37 10.71
N TRP A 159 20.23 15.35 9.41
CA TRP A 159 19.06 14.69 8.85
C TRP A 159 19.01 13.18 9.11
N LYS A 160 20.17 12.53 9.23
CA LYS A 160 20.23 11.13 9.65
C LYS A 160 19.76 10.94 11.09
N VAL A 161 20.02 11.89 12.00
CA VAL A 161 19.49 11.87 13.37
C VAL A 161 17.96 12.03 13.34
N LYS A 162 17.44 12.98 12.55
CA LYS A 162 16.00 13.15 12.35
C LYS A 162 15.37 11.87 11.78
N GLY A 163 15.96 11.25 10.77
CA GLY A 163 15.51 9.98 10.22
C GLY A 163 15.45 8.83 11.24
N LYS A 164 16.40 8.78 12.19
CA LYS A 164 16.33 7.81 13.31
C LYS A 164 15.16 8.09 14.25
N ARG A 165 14.88 9.36 14.56
CA ARG A 165 13.73 9.76 15.38
C ARG A 165 12.42 9.39 14.68
N GLN A 166 12.33 9.67 13.38
CA GLN A 166 11.17 9.29 12.56
C GLN A 166 10.97 7.77 12.55
N GLY A 167 12.03 6.99 12.37
CA GLY A 167 11.95 5.54 12.40
C GLY A 167 11.54 4.99 13.76
N TYR A 168 11.97 5.60 14.86
CA TYR A 168 11.49 5.25 16.20
C TYR A 168 10.01 5.57 16.37
N TYR A 169 9.60 6.78 16.00
CA TYR A 169 8.20 7.22 16.03
C TYR A 169 7.29 6.28 15.24
N ALA A 170 7.70 5.92 14.01
CA ALA A 170 6.94 5.00 13.17
C ALA A 170 6.80 3.61 13.79
N ARG A 171 7.87 3.04 14.32
CA ARG A 171 7.83 1.72 14.99
C ARG A 171 6.95 1.70 16.23
N THR A 172 6.96 2.77 17.00
CA THR A 172 6.18 2.85 18.24
C THR A 172 4.69 3.00 17.95
N ASN A 173 4.34 3.90 17.02
CA ASN A 173 2.93 4.29 16.82
C ASN A 173 2.22 3.49 15.74
N PHE A 174 2.95 2.91 14.78
CA PHE A 174 2.38 2.21 13.63
C PHE A 174 2.79 0.73 13.59
N SER A 175 2.96 0.12 14.77
CA SER A 175 3.17 -1.32 14.90
C SER A 175 1.84 -2.06 14.75
N PHE A 176 1.92 -3.34 14.37
CA PHE A 176 0.76 -4.22 14.31
C PHE A 176 0.00 -4.30 15.64
N ASN A 177 0.73 -4.37 16.75
CA ASN A 177 0.12 -4.43 18.09
C ASN A 177 -0.67 -3.16 18.41
N ASN A 178 -0.09 -2.00 18.13
CA ASN A 178 -0.79 -0.72 18.35
C ASN A 178 -2.04 -0.58 17.46
N MET A 179 -1.94 -0.98 16.19
CA MET A 179 -3.11 -1.01 15.31
C MET A 179 -4.19 -1.97 15.78
N LYS A 180 -3.81 -3.15 16.28
CA LYS A 180 -4.74 -4.12 16.86
C LYS A 180 -5.48 -3.55 18.07
N GLU A 181 -4.76 -2.83 18.94
CA GLU A 181 -5.34 -2.19 20.12
C GLU A 181 -6.33 -1.07 19.73
N ILE A 182 -5.92 -0.19 18.80
CA ILE A 182 -6.79 0.87 18.28
C ILE A 182 -8.05 0.29 17.65
N LEU A 183 -7.90 -0.73 16.81
CA LEU A 183 -9.05 -1.39 16.18
C LEU A 183 -9.94 -2.07 17.21
N GLY A 184 -9.37 -2.75 18.20
CA GLY A 184 -10.12 -3.35 19.30
C GLY A 184 -10.98 -2.32 20.02
N ASN A 185 -10.39 -1.19 20.40
CA ASN A 185 -11.09 -0.09 21.06
C ASN A 185 -12.23 0.50 20.19
N ILE A 186 -12.02 0.64 18.89
CA ILE A 186 -13.06 1.11 17.96
C ILE A 186 -14.22 0.09 17.91
N LEU A 187 -13.91 -1.18 17.81
CA LEU A 187 -14.92 -2.25 17.76
C LEU A 187 -15.71 -2.32 19.08
N ASP A 188 -15.02 -2.29 20.20
CA ASP A 188 -15.66 -2.35 21.53
C ASP A 188 -16.61 -1.17 21.77
N ASN A 189 -16.26 0.02 21.27
CA ASN A 189 -17.07 1.22 21.43
C ASN A 189 -18.18 1.38 20.38
N SER A 190 -18.04 0.76 19.21
CA SER A 190 -18.93 1.00 18.07
C SER A 190 -19.85 -0.18 17.73
N LEU A 191 -19.49 -1.39 18.17
CA LEU A 191 -20.34 -2.55 17.91
C LEU A 191 -21.52 -2.59 18.88
N PRO A 192 -22.74 -2.84 18.39
CA PRO A 192 -23.88 -3.09 19.25
C PRO A 192 -23.64 -4.34 20.10
N GLN A 193 -24.08 -4.30 21.35
CA GLN A 193 -24.02 -5.51 22.18
C GLN A 193 -24.97 -6.57 21.60
N PHE A 194 -24.39 -7.64 21.08
CA PHE A 194 -25.19 -8.77 20.63
C PHE A 194 -25.82 -9.46 21.84
N PRO A 195 -27.12 -9.84 21.75
CA PRO A 195 -27.76 -10.58 22.83
C PRO A 195 -26.97 -11.88 23.06
N LYS A 196 -26.68 -12.17 24.32
CA LYS A 196 -26.04 -13.45 24.69
C LYS A 196 -26.88 -14.59 24.13
N GLN A 197 -26.26 -15.51 23.40
CA GLN A 197 -26.96 -16.72 22.97
C GLN A 197 -27.54 -17.43 24.19
N VAL A 198 -28.85 -17.40 24.30
CA VAL A 198 -29.53 -18.18 25.32
C VAL A 198 -29.41 -19.64 24.87
N SER A 199 -28.70 -20.45 25.65
CA SER A 199 -28.69 -21.89 25.42
C SER A 199 -30.13 -22.42 25.59
N LEU A 200 -30.79 -22.74 24.47
CA LEU A 200 -32.08 -23.39 24.51
C LEU A 200 -31.89 -24.79 25.09
N ASN A 201 -32.25 -24.98 26.37
CA ASN A 201 -32.41 -26.30 26.96
C ASN A 201 -33.65 -26.93 26.35
N LEU A 202 -33.51 -27.51 25.17
CA LEU A 202 -34.59 -28.28 24.55
C LEU A 202 -34.84 -29.53 25.44
N PRO A 203 -36.09 -29.78 25.83
CA PRO A 203 -36.40 -30.98 26.56
C PRO A 203 -35.99 -32.21 25.74
N LYS A 204 -35.25 -33.13 26.37
CA LYS A 204 -34.86 -34.39 25.72
C LYS A 204 -36.13 -35.10 25.21
N LEU A 205 -36.26 -35.29 23.92
CA LEU A 205 -37.32 -36.08 23.31
C LEU A 205 -37.30 -37.46 23.96
N LYS A 206 -38.38 -37.78 24.70
CA LYS A 206 -38.55 -39.13 25.18
C LYS A 206 -38.83 -40.02 23.95
N LYS A 207 -38.02 -41.09 23.77
CA LYS A 207 -38.32 -42.12 22.78
C LYS A 207 -39.74 -42.61 23.03
N ALA A 208 -40.64 -42.38 22.06
CA ALA A 208 -41.93 -43.01 22.08
C ALA A 208 -41.74 -44.53 22.12
N GLY A 209 -42.23 -45.18 23.20
CA GLY A 209 -42.20 -46.63 23.29
C GLY A 209 -42.91 -47.20 22.07
N LYS A 210 -42.39 -48.33 21.55
CA LYS A 210 -43.06 -49.09 20.49
C LYS A 210 -44.43 -49.53 21.01
N SER A 211 -45.49 -48.78 20.71
CA SER A 211 -46.85 -49.23 20.78
C SER A 211 -47.23 -49.84 19.44
N SER A 212 -47.70 -51.03 19.44
CA SER A 212 -48.21 -51.78 18.29
C SER A 212 -49.24 -50.96 17.48
N PRO A 213 -49.29 -51.09 16.16
CA PRO A 213 -50.17 -50.28 15.33
C PRO A 213 -51.64 -50.66 15.53
N SER A 214 -52.39 -49.79 16.20
CA SER A 214 -53.84 -49.77 16.11
C SER A 214 -54.20 -49.09 14.78
N SER A 215 -54.84 -49.82 13.91
CA SER A 215 -55.29 -49.39 12.61
C SER A 215 -56.50 -48.44 12.73
N ASN A 216 -56.27 -47.15 12.91
CA ASN A 216 -57.24 -46.14 12.58
C ASN A 216 -56.52 -45.05 11.77
N GLY A 217 -56.73 -45.13 10.46
CA GLY A 217 -56.06 -44.26 9.49
C GLY A 217 -56.47 -42.79 9.62
N LEU A 218 -55.54 -41.96 10.11
CA LEU A 218 -55.59 -40.52 9.89
C LEU A 218 -55.22 -40.24 8.44
N LYS A 219 -56.23 -39.89 7.62
CA LYS A 219 -56.01 -39.40 6.25
C LYS A 219 -55.36 -38.01 6.31
N LEU A 220 -54.09 -37.94 6.01
CA LEU A 220 -53.38 -36.66 5.79
C LEU A 220 -54.01 -35.97 4.55
N PRO A 221 -54.29 -34.64 4.62
CA PRO A 221 -54.74 -33.89 3.46
C PRO A 221 -53.65 -33.85 2.39
N LYS A 222 -54.03 -34.17 1.13
CA LYS A 222 -53.12 -34.08 -0.01
C LYS A 222 -52.75 -32.61 -0.27
N LEU A 223 -51.46 -32.27 -0.17
CA LEU A 223 -50.93 -31.00 -0.61
C LEU A 223 -51.16 -30.80 -2.11
N LYS A 224 -51.91 -29.76 -2.49
CA LYS A 224 -52.07 -29.35 -3.89
C LYS A 224 -50.76 -28.79 -4.39
N LYS A 225 -50.22 -29.35 -5.49
CA LYS A 225 -49.10 -28.76 -6.24
C LYS A 225 -49.54 -27.40 -6.75
N VAL A 226 -48.86 -26.32 -6.27
CA VAL A 226 -48.95 -25.00 -6.88
C VAL A 226 -48.08 -25.02 -8.13
N GLY A 227 -48.70 -24.70 -9.27
CA GLY A 227 -48.04 -24.73 -10.57
C GLY A 227 -46.87 -23.76 -10.64
N SER A 228 -45.77 -24.24 -11.18
CA SER A 228 -44.57 -23.49 -11.48
C SER A 228 -44.83 -22.49 -12.61
N LYS A 229 -44.77 -21.19 -12.32
CA LYS A 229 -44.48 -20.18 -13.34
C LYS A 229 -42.97 -19.94 -13.36
N SER A 230 -42.39 -20.15 -14.52
CA SER A 230 -41.02 -19.93 -14.85
C SER A 230 -40.62 -18.48 -14.66
N SER A 231 -39.65 -18.21 -13.80
CA SER A 231 -38.84 -17.00 -13.83
C SER A 231 -37.36 -17.41 -13.81
N SER A 232 -36.61 -16.82 -14.72
CA SER A 232 -35.21 -17.08 -15.04
C SER A 232 -34.28 -17.01 -13.84
N PRO A 233 -33.18 -17.80 -13.79
CA PRO A 233 -32.29 -17.80 -12.65
C PRO A 233 -31.36 -16.60 -12.68
N VAL A 234 -31.43 -15.80 -11.62
CA VAL A 234 -30.36 -14.84 -11.27
C VAL A 234 -29.17 -15.65 -10.78
N GLY A 235 -28.01 -15.41 -11.40
CA GLY A 235 -26.79 -16.18 -11.20
C GLY A 235 -26.33 -16.26 -9.75
N GLY A 236 -26.26 -17.49 -9.26
CA GLY A 236 -25.67 -17.79 -7.97
C GLY A 236 -24.16 -17.62 -8.00
N ILE A 237 -23.63 -16.84 -7.07
CA ILE A 237 -22.20 -16.72 -6.81
C ILE A 237 -21.68 -18.08 -6.34
N GLN A 238 -20.91 -18.77 -7.18
CA GLN A 238 -20.18 -19.97 -6.76
C GLN A 238 -18.92 -19.55 -6.01
N LEU A 239 -18.90 -19.83 -4.71
CA LEU A 239 -17.67 -19.68 -3.91
C LEU A 239 -16.64 -20.73 -4.35
N PRO A 240 -15.38 -20.34 -4.59
CA PRO A 240 -14.34 -21.30 -4.95
C PRO A 240 -14.05 -22.26 -3.79
N LYS A 241 -13.99 -23.54 -4.07
CA LYS A 241 -13.60 -24.57 -3.09
C LYS A 241 -12.12 -24.37 -2.71
N LEU A 242 -11.87 -24.08 -1.43
CA LEU A 242 -10.53 -24.04 -0.85
C LEU A 242 -9.85 -25.41 -1.01
N LYS A 243 -8.78 -25.47 -1.77
CA LYS A 243 -7.88 -26.64 -1.81
C LYS A 243 -7.08 -26.68 -0.51
N LYS A 244 -7.09 -27.83 0.19
CA LYS A 244 -6.19 -28.08 1.31
C LYS A 244 -4.73 -28.00 0.82
N VAL A 245 -3.96 -27.08 1.38
CA VAL A 245 -2.51 -27.03 1.17
C VAL A 245 -1.89 -28.11 2.08
N ASN A 246 -1.25 -29.11 1.48
CA ASN A 246 -0.44 -30.07 2.22
C ASN A 246 0.85 -29.36 2.67
N THR A 247 0.99 -29.15 3.94
CA THR A 247 2.25 -28.75 4.58
C THR A 247 3.12 -30.00 4.75
N ASN A 248 3.94 -30.32 3.77
CA ASN A 248 5.08 -31.20 3.95
C ASN A 248 6.36 -30.42 3.75
N ASN A 249 7.07 -30.25 4.86
CA ASN A 249 8.51 -30.09 5.05
C ASN A 249 9.36 -29.71 3.83
N THR A 250 9.85 -28.46 3.85
CA THR A 250 11.18 -28.17 3.30
C THR A 250 11.94 -27.29 4.30
N SER A 251 13.09 -27.81 4.72
CA SER A 251 14.09 -27.18 5.56
C SER A 251 14.60 -25.85 4.98
N PRO A 252 15.08 -24.91 5.80
CA PRO A 252 15.59 -23.63 5.34
C PRO A 252 16.88 -23.84 4.55
N GLN A 253 16.84 -23.54 3.25
CA GLN A 253 18.03 -23.46 2.42
C GLN A 253 18.66 -22.06 2.55
N ASP A 254 19.94 -22.10 2.74
CA ASP A 254 20.95 -21.06 2.88
C ASP A 254 20.78 -19.89 1.91
N VAL A 255 20.40 -18.71 2.39
CA VAL A 255 20.13 -17.50 1.58
C VAL A 255 21.40 -16.62 1.50
N THR A 256 22.53 -17.18 1.10
CA THR A 256 23.80 -16.42 1.06
C THR A 256 24.31 -16.02 -0.31
N LYS A 257 23.52 -16.04 -1.39
CA LYS A 257 24.00 -15.57 -2.72
C LYS A 257 22.89 -15.05 -3.64
N LEU A 258 22.17 -14.02 -3.29
CA LEU A 258 21.42 -13.23 -4.27
C LEU A 258 22.29 -12.08 -4.77
N LYS A 259 22.84 -12.20 -5.98
CA LYS A 259 23.48 -11.10 -6.68
C LYS A 259 22.41 -10.18 -7.22
N LEU A 260 22.30 -8.98 -6.67
CA LEU A 260 21.46 -7.90 -7.23
C LEU A 260 21.76 -7.71 -8.72
N PRO A 261 20.74 -7.55 -9.57
CA PRO A 261 20.94 -7.25 -10.98
C PRO A 261 21.74 -5.96 -11.14
N LYS A 262 22.76 -5.97 -12.01
CA LYS A 262 23.61 -4.80 -12.28
C LYS A 262 22.71 -3.67 -12.82
N LEU A 263 22.64 -2.58 -12.09
CA LEU A 263 21.94 -1.36 -12.50
C LEU A 263 22.54 -0.83 -13.78
N LYS A 264 21.78 -0.80 -14.87
CA LYS A 264 22.21 -0.19 -16.14
C LYS A 264 21.96 1.31 -16.08
N LYS A 265 23.02 2.09 -16.34
CA LYS A 265 22.94 3.54 -16.49
C LYS A 265 22.08 3.87 -17.70
N VAL A 266 21.11 4.74 -17.56
CA VAL A 266 20.36 5.29 -18.68
C VAL A 266 21.21 6.39 -19.30
N LYS A 267 21.70 6.18 -20.53
CA LYS A 267 22.49 7.15 -21.28
C LYS A 267 21.71 8.38 -21.65
#